data_c742c310b4ed6a16186ac12476d13b48
#
_entry.id   c742c310b4ed6a16186ac12476d13b48
#
_cell.length_a   1.000
_cell.length_b   1.000
_cell.length_c   1.000
_cell.angle_alpha   90.00
_cell.angle_beta   90.00
_cell.angle_gamma   90.00
#
_symmetry.space_group_name_H-M   'P 1'
#
loop_
_entity.id
_entity.type
_entity.pdbx_description
1 polymer ?
#
loop_
_entity_poly.entity_id
_entity_poly.type
_entity_poly.pdbx_seq_one_letter_code
_entity_poly.pdbx_strand_id
1 'polypeptide(L)'
;MSVMEVDLHKLKVNDPFLGQYQQLVRDVVIPYQWEALNDRVAEAEPSHAIENFRIAAGQQAGEFYGMVFQDSDVAKWLEAVAWSLCQKPDAELEKTADEVIELIAAAQCEDGYLNTYFTVKAPGERWTNLAECHELYCAGH
;
A
#
# COMPACT_ATOMS: atom_id res chain seq x y z
N MET A 1 -32.08 -10.00 3.71
CA MET A 1 -31.06 -11.04 3.39
C MET A 1 -29.85 -10.72 4.25
N SER A 2 -29.49 -11.59 5.19
CA SER A 2 -28.22 -11.43 5.91
C SER A 2 -27.09 -11.86 4.98
N VAL A 3 -26.14 -10.96 4.71
CA VAL A 3 -24.89 -11.32 4.06
C VAL A 3 -24.12 -12.17 5.08
N MET A 4 -23.84 -13.42 4.75
CA MET A 4 -22.94 -14.24 5.56
C MET A 4 -21.51 -13.79 5.25
N GLU A 5 -20.83 -13.21 6.23
CA GLU A 5 -19.39 -13.01 6.15
C GLU A 5 -18.70 -14.39 6.11
N VAL A 6 -17.87 -14.59 5.12
CA VAL A 6 -17.05 -15.80 5.00
C VAL A 6 -15.71 -15.53 5.69
N ASP A 7 -15.40 -16.33 6.69
CA ASP A 7 -14.10 -16.29 7.37
C ASP A 7 -13.00 -16.78 6.43
N LEU A 8 -12.17 -15.85 5.98
CA LEU A 8 -11.12 -16.09 4.97
C LEU A 8 -10.04 -17.08 5.44
N HIS A 9 -9.80 -17.19 6.75
CA HIS A 9 -8.88 -18.19 7.29
C HIS A 9 -9.39 -19.64 7.11
N LYS A 10 -10.68 -19.81 6.85
CA LYS A 10 -11.31 -21.12 6.60
C LYS A 10 -11.37 -21.48 5.12
N LEU A 11 -11.09 -20.54 4.23
CA LEU A 11 -11.06 -20.80 2.80
C LEU A 11 -9.76 -21.48 2.41
N LYS A 12 -9.87 -22.56 1.62
CA LYS A 12 -8.72 -23.23 1.05
C LYS A 12 -8.91 -23.38 -0.45
N VAL A 13 -7.90 -22.98 -1.20
CA VAL A 13 -7.84 -23.19 -2.65
C VAL A 13 -7.31 -24.59 -2.91
N ASN A 14 -8.18 -25.48 -3.39
CA ASN A 14 -7.82 -26.88 -3.76
C ASN A 14 -7.72 -27.06 -5.27
N ASP A 15 -7.41 -26.04 -6.00
CA ASP A 15 -7.23 -26.05 -7.44
C ASP A 15 -5.73 -25.94 -7.77
N PRO A 16 -5.13 -26.86 -8.56
CA PRO A 16 -3.69 -26.81 -8.84
C PRO A 16 -3.25 -25.56 -9.61
N PHE A 17 -4.10 -25.03 -10.50
CA PHE A 17 -3.80 -23.84 -11.28
C PHE A 17 -3.86 -22.58 -10.40
N LEU A 18 -4.96 -22.38 -9.69
CA LEU A 18 -5.10 -21.22 -8.78
C LEU A 18 -4.10 -21.29 -7.61
N GLY A 19 -3.83 -22.49 -7.09
CA GLY A 19 -2.85 -22.69 -6.03
C GLY A 19 -1.43 -22.29 -6.43
N GLN A 20 -1.03 -22.53 -7.68
CA GLN A 20 0.26 -22.07 -8.21
C GLN A 20 0.34 -20.53 -8.27
N TYR A 21 -0.73 -19.85 -8.71
CA TYR A 21 -0.77 -18.39 -8.73
C TYR A 21 -0.77 -17.81 -7.32
N GLN A 22 -1.50 -18.39 -6.39
CA GLN A 22 -1.49 -17.97 -4.99
C GLN A 22 -0.08 -18.08 -4.38
N GLN A 23 0.62 -19.17 -4.67
CA GLN A 23 2.01 -19.36 -4.25
C GLN A 23 2.95 -18.36 -4.92
N LEU A 24 2.82 -18.14 -6.23
CA LEU A 24 3.62 -17.16 -6.98
C LEU A 24 3.45 -15.75 -6.41
N VAL A 25 2.22 -15.33 -6.14
CA VAL A 25 1.94 -14.01 -5.56
C VAL A 25 2.63 -13.87 -4.22
N ARG A 26 2.48 -14.85 -3.32
CA ARG A 26 3.08 -14.81 -1.99
C ARG A 26 4.60 -14.84 -2.01
N ASP A 27 5.19 -15.77 -2.78
CA ASP A 27 6.62 -16.08 -2.67
C ASP A 27 7.49 -15.20 -3.59
N VAL A 28 6.89 -14.54 -4.61
CA VAL A 28 7.61 -13.75 -5.61
C VAL A 28 7.05 -12.33 -5.75
N VAL A 29 5.73 -12.18 -6.00
CA VAL A 29 5.17 -10.88 -6.38
C VAL A 29 5.15 -9.91 -5.20
N ILE A 30 4.67 -10.32 -4.03
CA ILE A 30 4.64 -9.48 -2.83
C ILE A 30 6.05 -9.03 -2.41
N PRO A 31 7.05 -9.93 -2.30
CA PRO A 31 8.43 -9.51 -2.01
C PRO A 31 9.02 -8.57 -3.08
N TYR A 32 8.82 -8.87 -4.35
CA TYR A 32 9.31 -8.02 -5.44
C TYR A 32 8.70 -6.61 -5.39
N GLN A 33 7.39 -6.52 -5.19
CA GLN A 33 6.71 -5.23 -5.08
C GLN A 33 7.17 -4.44 -3.85
N TRP A 34 7.45 -5.11 -2.73
CA TRP A 34 8.04 -4.46 -1.56
C TRP A 34 9.40 -3.81 -1.87
N GLU A 35 10.25 -4.51 -2.62
CA GLU A 35 11.54 -3.95 -3.07
C GLU A 35 11.33 -2.76 -4.02
N ALA A 36 10.36 -2.84 -4.93
CA ALA A 36 10.05 -1.77 -5.87
C ALA A 36 9.49 -0.52 -5.15
N LEU A 37 8.59 -0.68 -4.17
CA LEU A 37 8.05 0.42 -3.37
C LEU A 37 9.12 1.14 -2.53
N ASN A 38 10.23 0.46 -2.25
CA ASN A 38 11.39 0.99 -1.52
C ASN A 38 12.56 1.38 -2.44
N ASP A 39 12.37 1.43 -3.76
CA ASP A 39 13.38 1.83 -4.75
C ASP A 39 14.64 0.93 -4.78
N ARG A 40 14.48 -0.35 -4.41
CA ARG A 40 15.59 -1.32 -4.33
C ARG A 40 15.69 -2.25 -5.54
N VAL A 41 14.89 -2.04 -6.57
CA VAL A 41 14.95 -2.79 -7.84
C VAL A 41 15.72 -1.97 -8.85
N ALA A 42 16.97 -2.34 -9.14
CA ALA A 42 17.90 -1.56 -9.95
C ALA A 42 17.43 -1.31 -11.42
N GLU A 43 16.59 -2.20 -11.96
CA GLU A 43 16.13 -2.15 -13.35
C GLU A 43 14.72 -1.54 -13.49
N ALA A 44 14.10 -1.13 -12.36
CA ALA A 44 12.80 -0.48 -12.34
C ALA A 44 12.95 1.04 -12.14
N GLU A 45 12.03 1.81 -12.73
CA GLU A 45 11.90 3.22 -12.40
C GLU A 45 11.61 3.37 -10.90
N PRO A 46 12.33 4.26 -10.18
CA PRO A 46 12.07 4.46 -8.76
C PRO A 46 10.64 4.90 -8.48
N SER A 47 10.01 4.26 -7.52
CA SER A 47 8.62 4.54 -7.11
C SER A 47 8.53 5.70 -6.13
N HIS A 48 9.48 5.80 -5.20
CA HIS A 48 9.50 6.69 -4.04
C HIS A 48 8.25 6.59 -3.15
N ALA A 49 7.43 5.56 -3.32
CA ALA A 49 6.15 5.46 -2.61
C ALA A 49 6.34 5.44 -1.08
N ILE A 50 7.23 4.60 -0.56
CA ILE A 50 7.53 4.55 0.88
C ILE A 50 8.28 5.81 1.32
N GLU A 51 9.15 6.37 0.50
CA GLU A 51 9.85 7.63 0.80
C GLU A 51 8.88 8.80 0.95
N ASN A 52 7.88 8.93 0.06
CA ASN A 52 6.84 9.95 0.15
C ASN A 52 6.08 9.90 1.49
N PHE A 53 5.76 8.69 1.99
CA PHE A 53 5.14 8.54 3.31
C PHE A 53 6.08 8.97 4.44
N ARG A 54 7.39 8.66 4.37
CA ARG A 54 8.37 9.11 5.36
C ARG A 54 8.52 10.64 5.39
N ILE A 55 8.49 11.27 4.21
CA ILE A 55 8.53 12.74 4.09
C ILE A 55 7.25 13.34 4.67
N ALA A 56 6.08 12.82 4.32
CA ALA A 56 4.80 13.29 4.83
C ALA A 56 4.67 13.12 6.35
N ALA A 57 5.26 12.05 6.91
CA ALA A 57 5.34 11.80 8.35
C ALA A 57 6.39 12.66 9.07
N GLY A 58 7.16 13.49 8.35
CA GLY A 58 8.25 14.29 8.95
C GLY A 58 9.45 13.48 9.42
N GLN A 59 9.54 12.21 9.05
CA GLN A 59 10.66 11.33 9.41
C GLN A 59 11.90 11.53 8.51
N GLN A 60 11.70 12.16 7.37
CA GLN A 60 12.74 12.43 6.38
C GLN A 60 12.48 13.77 5.70
N ALA A 61 13.53 14.51 5.38
CA ALA A 61 13.45 15.71 4.54
C ALA A 61 13.48 15.29 3.06
N GLY A 62 12.69 15.95 2.23
CA GLY A 62 12.65 15.67 0.79
C GLY A 62 11.49 16.38 0.11
N GLU A 63 11.32 16.08 -1.19
CA GLU A 63 10.21 16.53 -2.02
C GLU A 63 9.40 15.31 -2.47
N PHE A 64 8.11 15.52 -2.73
CA PHE A 64 7.27 14.47 -3.31
C PHE A 64 7.73 14.11 -4.72
N TYR A 65 7.84 12.83 -5.02
CA TYR A 65 8.14 12.28 -6.33
C TYR A 65 7.08 11.29 -6.79
N GLY A 66 6.85 11.22 -8.09
CA GLY A 66 5.98 10.25 -8.72
C GLY A 66 4.60 10.80 -9.06
N MET A 67 3.67 9.88 -9.22
CA MET A 67 2.29 10.19 -9.62
C MET A 67 1.45 10.62 -8.41
N VAL A 68 0.52 11.55 -8.62
CA VAL A 68 -0.39 12.08 -7.60
C VAL A 68 -1.19 10.99 -6.85
N PHE A 69 -1.33 9.81 -7.43
CA PHE A 69 -2.02 8.64 -6.85
C PHE A 69 -1.08 7.55 -6.32
N GLN A 70 0.20 7.85 -6.17
CA GLN A 70 1.25 6.90 -5.78
C GLN A 70 0.96 6.18 -4.46
N ASP A 71 0.31 6.85 -3.52
CA ASP A 71 -0.07 6.28 -2.21
C ASP A 71 -0.90 5.00 -2.34
N SER A 72 -1.73 4.90 -3.39
CA SER A 72 -2.58 3.74 -3.63
C SER A 72 -1.79 2.45 -3.86
N ASP A 73 -0.53 2.53 -4.30
CA ASP A 73 0.30 1.35 -4.54
C ASP A 73 0.72 0.70 -3.22
N VAL A 74 0.98 1.50 -2.18
CA VAL A 74 1.26 1.01 -0.84
C VAL A 74 0.01 0.36 -0.22
N ALA A 75 -1.15 1.00 -0.37
CA ALA A 75 -2.42 0.46 0.11
C ALA A 75 -2.76 -0.90 -0.54
N LYS A 76 -2.60 -1.01 -1.85
CA LYS A 76 -2.81 -2.27 -2.61
C LYS A 76 -1.82 -3.35 -2.22
N TRP A 77 -0.56 -2.98 -1.94
CA TRP A 77 0.42 -3.93 -1.44
C TRP A 77 0.00 -4.47 -0.07
N LEU A 78 -0.44 -3.61 0.85
CA LEU A 78 -0.96 -4.03 2.16
C LEU A 78 -2.18 -4.94 2.03
N GLU A 79 -3.10 -4.66 1.11
CA GLU A 79 -4.24 -5.53 0.83
C GLU A 79 -3.77 -6.92 0.39
N ALA A 80 -2.83 -7.00 -0.56
CA ALA A 80 -2.27 -8.28 -1.01
C ALA A 80 -1.57 -9.05 0.12
N VAL A 81 -0.82 -8.36 0.99
CA VAL A 81 -0.20 -8.93 2.18
C VAL A 81 -1.25 -9.50 3.13
N ALA A 82 -2.30 -8.74 3.43
CA ALA A 82 -3.38 -9.17 4.33
C ALA A 82 -4.06 -10.46 3.80
N TRP A 83 -4.39 -10.52 2.50
CA TRP A 83 -4.91 -11.71 1.86
C TRP A 83 -3.94 -12.90 1.96
N SER A 84 -2.65 -12.67 1.76
CA SER A 84 -1.62 -13.72 1.87
C SER A 84 -1.52 -14.27 3.29
N LEU A 85 -1.50 -13.39 4.30
CA LEU A 85 -1.43 -13.76 5.71
C LEU A 85 -2.68 -14.54 6.19
N CYS A 86 -3.87 -14.24 5.65
CA CYS A 86 -5.07 -15.02 5.91
C CYS A 86 -4.93 -16.49 5.48
N GLN A 87 -4.16 -16.75 4.44
CA GLN A 87 -3.97 -18.12 3.92
C GLN A 87 -2.79 -18.84 4.57
N LYS A 88 -1.72 -18.14 4.85
CA LYS A 88 -0.51 -18.69 5.47
C LYS A 88 0.15 -17.63 6.36
N PRO A 89 0.18 -17.85 7.68
CA PRO A 89 0.90 -16.97 8.59
C PRO A 89 2.38 -16.84 8.24
N ASP A 90 2.91 -15.61 8.33
CA ASP A 90 4.31 -15.27 8.12
C ASP A 90 4.64 -14.09 9.01
N ALA A 91 5.37 -14.33 10.10
CA ALA A 91 5.65 -13.32 11.12
C ALA A 91 6.54 -12.16 10.63
N GLU A 92 7.44 -12.41 9.68
CA GLU A 92 8.29 -11.34 9.12
C GLU A 92 7.48 -10.44 8.18
N LEU A 93 6.60 -11.04 7.37
CA LEU A 93 5.72 -10.29 6.48
C LEU A 93 4.69 -9.49 7.30
N GLU A 94 4.12 -10.06 8.35
CA GLU A 94 3.21 -9.40 9.27
C GLU A 94 3.88 -8.19 9.94
N LYS A 95 5.10 -8.37 10.47
CA LYS A 95 5.89 -7.28 11.05
C LYS A 95 6.14 -6.16 10.03
N THR A 96 6.49 -6.51 8.78
CA THR A 96 6.70 -5.51 7.72
C THR A 96 5.41 -4.74 7.43
N ALA A 97 4.26 -5.42 7.39
CA ALA A 97 2.96 -4.77 7.19
C ALA A 97 2.63 -3.82 8.34
N ASP A 98 2.86 -4.24 9.59
CA ASP A 98 2.64 -3.39 10.78
C ASP A 98 3.52 -2.13 10.73
N GLU A 99 4.80 -2.25 10.36
CA GLU A 99 5.70 -1.10 10.20
C GLU A 99 5.19 -0.12 9.12
N VAL A 100 4.60 -0.61 8.03
CA VAL A 100 4.00 0.22 6.98
C VAL A 100 2.71 0.88 7.47
N ILE A 101 1.87 0.18 8.22
CA ILE A 101 0.65 0.73 8.83
C ILE A 101 1.01 1.87 9.79
N GLU A 102 2.02 1.68 10.64
CA GLU A 102 2.51 2.74 11.54
C GLU A 102 3.07 3.96 10.78
N LEU A 103 3.76 3.72 9.66
CA LEU A 103 4.24 4.80 8.80
C LEU A 103 3.09 5.60 8.18
N ILE A 104 2.05 4.92 7.68
CA ILE A 104 0.84 5.55 7.12
C ILE A 104 0.14 6.35 8.21
N ALA A 105 -0.02 5.78 9.41
CA ALA A 105 -0.63 6.47 10.54
C ALA A 105 0.16 7.74 10.93
N ALA A 106 1.49 7.69 10.90
CA ALA A 106 2.33 8.85 11.16
C ALA A 106 2.25 9.94 10.08
N ALA A 107 1.92 9.57 8.84
CA ALA A 107 1.75 10.50 7.72
C ALA A 107 0.33 11.13 7.67
N GLN A 108 -0.63 10.57 8.40
CA GLN A 108 -1.99 11.10 8.46
C GLN A 108 -2.01 12.45 9.19
N CYS A 109 -2.68 13.43 8.60
CA CYS A 109 -2.85 14.74 9.19
C CYS A 109 -3.79 14.72 10.41
N GLU A 110 -3.69 15.70 11.30
CA GLU A 110 -4.53 15.82 12.51
C GLU A 110 -6.03 15.85 12.21
N ASP A 111 -6.42 16.35 11.03
CA ASP A 111 -7.80 16.38 10.55
C ASP A 111 -8.26 15.04 9.93
N GLY A 112 -7.41 14.02 9.97
CA GLY A 112 -7.67 12.70 9.38
C GLY A 112 -7.37 12.59 7.89
N TYR A 113 -6.94 13.66 7.23
CA TYR A 113 -6.58 13.64 5.82
C TYR A 113 -5.33 12.80 5.58
N LEU A 114 -5.34 11.97 4.53
CA LEU A 114 -4.22 11.13 4.14
C LEU A 114 -4.02 11.18 2.62
N ASN A 115 -2.98 11.83 2.18
CA ASN A 115 -2.46 11.81 0.81
C ASN A 115 -1.11 12.51 0.80
N THR A 116 -0.04 11.81 0.41
CA THR A 116 1.33 12.35 0.51
C THR A 116 1.59 13.47 -0.48
N TYR A 117 1.02 13.43 -1.68
CA TYR A 117 1.15 14.52 -2.67
C TYR A 117 0.60 15.84 -2.12
N PHE A 118 -0.63 15.83 -1.60
CA PHE A 118 -1.27 17.04 -1.07
C PHE A 118 -0.75 17.44 0.30
N THR A 119 -0.08 16.57 1.02
CA THR A 119 0.58 16.92 2.29
C THR A 119 1.93 17.57 2.04
N VAL A 120 2.72 17.05 1.11
CA VAL A 120 4.11 17.48 0.87
C VAL A 120 4.19 18.58 -0.21
N LYS A 121 3.53 18.38 -1.34
CA LYS A 121 3.74 19.23 -2.54
C LYS A 121 2.67 20.30 -2.76
N ALA A 122 1.41 20.01 -2.45
CA ALA A 122 0.29 20.90 -2.75
C ALA A 122 -0.72 21.04 -1.59
N PRO A 123 -0.29 21.44 -0.38
CA PRO A 123 -1.16 21.40 0.82
C PRO A 123 -2.38 22.33 0.74
N GLY A 124 -2.35 23.35 -0.12
CA GLY A 124 -3.49 24.26 -0.34
C GLY A 124 -4.49 23.80 -1.41
N GLU A 125 -4.25 22.68 -2.07
CA GLU A 125 -5.01 22.25 -3.25
C GLU A 125 -5.88 21.00 -3.01
N ARG A 126 -6.04 20.58 -1.77
CA ARG A 126 -6.89 19.44 -1.40
C ARG A 126 -8.30 19.63 -1.96
N TRP A 127 -8.85 18.59 -2.57
CA TRP A 127 -10.23 18.50 -3.10
C TRP A 127 -10.58 19.46 -4.25
N THR A 128 -9.60 20.17 -4.81
CA THR A 128 -9.84 21.19 -5.85
C THR A 128 -9.96 20.56 -7.26
N ASN A 129 -9.29 19.46 -7.54
CA ASN A 129 -9.30 18.77 -8.83
C ASN A 129 -9.46 17.25 -8.69
N LEU A 130 -10.68 16.82 -8.36
CA LEU A 130 -10.98 15.39 -8.17
C LEU A 130 -10.92 14.57 -9.45
N ALA A 131 -11.06 15.22 -10.62
CA ALA A 131 -11.07 14.53 -11.91
C ALA A 131 -9.68 14.03 -12.33
N GLU A 132 -8.63 14.84 -12.07
CA GLU A 132 -7.27 14.56 -12.54
C GLU A 132 -6.33 14.10 -11.42
N CYS A 133 -6.57 14.56 -10.20
CA CYS A 133 -5.67 14.31 -9.07
C CYS A 133 -6.01 13.06 -8.25
N HIS A 134 -7.07 12.33 -8.60
CA HIS A 134 -7.39 11.01 -8.05
C HIS A 134 -7.43 10.92 -6.50
N GLU A 135 -7.76 12.01 -5.79
CA GLU A 135 -7.79 12.01 -4.32
C GLU A 135 -8.78 10.99 -3.76
N LEU A 136 -10.00 10.91 -4.33
CA LEU A 136 -11.00 9.92 -3.91
C LEU A 136 -10.59 8.48 -4.24
N TYR A 137 -9.79 8.29 -5.27
CA TYR A 137 -9.21 6.98 -5.60
C TYR A 137 -8.21 6.54 -4.53
N CYS A 138 -7.27 7.41 -4.15
CA CYS A 138 -6.34 7.12 -3.06
C CYS A 138 -7.05 6.89 -1.73
N ALA A 139 -8.08 7.69 -1.42
CA ALA A 139 -8.85 7.54 -0.18
C ALA A 139 -9.69 6.25 -0.15
N GLY A 140 -10.02 5.68 -1.29
CA GLY A 140 -10.79 4.44 -1.42
C GLY A 140 -9.97 3.17 -1.24
N HIS A 141 -8.67 3.24 -1.36
CA HIS A 141 -7.74 2.14 -1.13
C HIS A 141 -7.24 2.10 0.31
#